data_b39c519a684fcbd6fa69a3b0683e57ba
#
_entry.id   b39c519a684fcbd6fa69a3b0683e57ba
#
_cell.length_a   1.000
_cell.length_b   1.000
_cell.length_c   1.000
_cell.angle_alpha   90.00
_cell.angle_beta   90.00
_cell.angle_gamma   90.00
#
_symmetry.space_group_name_H-M   'P 1'
#
loop_
_entity.id
_entity.type
_entity.pdbx_description
1 polymer ?
#
loop_
_entity_poly.entity_id
_entity_poly.type
_entity_poly.pdbx_seq_one_letter_code
_entity_poly.pdbx_strand_id
1 'polypeptide(L)'
;YIKEESMPKSFTLFKEGDVAFADASEDTNDVAKAIEVVNCDNQQIVSGLHTIHGRDNYEQTIIGYKGYAFASDSFHKQIRRIAQGTKVFSISARNFDEVYIGIPSKEEQTKIAKLLIAIDKRIATQNKIIEDLKKLKSAIIDKSFCYPNESSPQKRFIGFTEEWHLVHLSDICQRVRTKNFN
;
A
#
# COMPACT_ATOMS: atom_id res chain seq x y z
N TYR A 1 -7.14 4.73 16.31
CA TYR A 1 -7.66 5.80 17.19
C TYR A 1 -6.79 5.85 18.44
N ILE A 2 -6.34 7.07 18.81
CA ILE A 2 -5.56 7.32 20.03
C ILE A 2 -6.55 7.63 21.15
N LYS A 3 -6.37 6.99 22.33
CA LYS A 3 -7.16 7.33 23.51
C LYS A 3 -6.77 8.72 24.01
N GLU A 4 -7.72 9.48 24.54
CA GLU A 4 -7.52 10.85 25.03
C GLU A 4 -6.40 10.94 26.07
N GLU A 5 -6.26 9.91 26.92
CA GLU A 5 -5.20 9.78 27.93
C GLU A 5 -3.78 9.65 27.34
N SER A 6 -3.67 9.23 26.07
CA SER A 6 -2.40 9.03 25.36
C SER A 6 -2.06 10.17 24.40
N MET A 7 -2.85 11.24 24.38
CA MET A 7 -2.59 12.37 23.50
C MET A 7 -1.38 13.19 24.01
N PRO A 8 -0.50 13.68 23.12
CA PRO A 8 0.57 14.58 23.48
C PRO A 8 0.01 15.87 24.11
N LYS A 9 0.74 16.46 25.06
CA LYS A 9 0.34 17.74 25.68
C LYS A 9 0.34 18.92 24.70
N SER A 10 1.09 18.82 23.63
CA SER A 10 1.15 19.80 22.54
C SER A 10 1.21 19.07 21.21
N PHE A 11 0.32 19.39 20.30
CA PHE A 11 0.25 18.82 18.97
C PHE A 11 -0.33 19.82 17.97
N THR A 12 0.00 19.61 16.70
CA THR A 12 -0.60 20.34 15.58
C THR A 12 -1.47 19.39 14.79
N LEU A 13 -2.73 19.75 14.59
CA LEU A 13 -3.65 18.97 13.76
C LEU A 13 -3.28 19.10 12.29
N PHE A 14 -3.34 17.97 11.59
CA PHE A 14 -3.31 17.96 10.14
C PHE A 14 -4.57 18.63 9.58
N LYS A 15 -4.38 19.35 8.48
CA LYS A 15 -5.44 19.90 7.64
C LYS A 15 -5.38 19.27 6.25
N GLU A 16 -6.45 19.42 5.51
CA GLU A 16 -6.45 19.03 4.10
C GLU A 16 -5.33 19.77 3.35
N GLY A 17 -4.60 19.03 2.54
CA GLY A 17 -3.42 19.52 1.85
C GLY A 17 -2.11 19.43 2.64
N ASP A 18 -2.12 19.09 3.93
CA ASP A 18 -0.88 18.79 4.67
C ASP A 18 -0.27 17.46 4.20
N VAL A 19 1.00 17.29 4.46
CA VAL A 19 1.75 16.08 4.08
C VAL A 19 2.42 15.48 5.30
N ALA A 20 2.27 14.18 5.47
CA ALA A 20 3.00 13.37 6.44
C ALA A 20 4.17 12.69 5.72
N PHE A 21 5.40 12.88 6.21
CA PHE A 21 6.59 12.20 5.72
C PHE A 21 7.12 11.23 6.77
N ALA A 22 7.49 10.02 6.36
CA ALA A 22 8.20 9.10 7.24
C ALA A 22 9.63 9.61 7.48
N ASP A 23 10.01 9.82 8.76
CA ASP A 23 11.33 10.33 9.12
C ASP A 23 12.45 9.29 9.03
N ALA A 24 12.09 8.00 9.10
CA ALA A 24 13.04 6.89 9.07
C ALA A 24 12.46 5.64 8.39
N SER A 25 13.33 4.84 7.79
CA SER A 25 13.02 3.52 7.22
C SER A 25 14.27 2.64 7.15
N GLU A 26 14.09 1.33 7.16
CA GLU A 26 15.15 0.35 6.83
C GLU A 26 15.48 0.34 5.32
N ASP A 27 14.51 0.75 4.46
CA ASP A 27 14.73 0.94 3.04
C ASP A 27 14.89 2.44 2.71
N THR A 28 16.01 2.78 2.06
CA THR A 28 16.29 4.16 1.61
C THR A 28 15.23 4.71 0.65
N ASN A 29 14.49 3.85 -0.04
CA ASN A 29 13.41 4.26 -0.94
C ASN A 29 12.14 4.66 -0.20
N ASP A 30 11.98 4.21 1.05
CA ASP A 30 10.82 4.53 1.89
C ASP A 30 11.06 5.69 2.86
N VAL A 31 12.31 6.17 3.00
CA VAL A 31 12.62 7.40 3.74
C VAL A 31 11.98 8.59 3.05
N ALA A 32 11.35 9.49 3.81
CA ALA A 32 10.52 10.58 3.34
C ALA A 32 9.34 10.16 2.45
N LYS A 33 8.91 8.90 2.54
CA LYS A 33 7.65 8.49 1.92
C LYS A 33 6.54 9.41 2.39
N ALA A 34 5.85 10.00 1.43
CA ALA A 34 4.90 11.07 1.67
C ALA A 34 3.47 10.59 1.52
N ILE A 35 2.60 11.04 2.42
CA ILE A 35 1.15 10.89 2.31
C ILE A 35 0.52 12.26 2.42
N GLU A 36 -0.19 12.71 1.39
CA GLU A 36 -0.96 13.94 1.43
C GLU A 36 -2.34 13.69 2.04
N VAL A 37 -2.73 14.52 2.99
CA VAL A 37 -4.07 14.49 3.59
C VAL A 37 -5.03 15.21 2.65
N VAL A 38 -5.74 14.45 1.84
CA VAL A 38 -6.68 15.01 0.85
C VAL A 38 -8.07 15.27 1.43
N ASN A 39 -8.44 14.57 2.50
CA ASN A 39 -9.68 14.74 3.23
C ASN A 39 -9.48 14.29 4.69
N CYS A 40 -9.97 15.07 5.64
CA CYS A 40 -9.93 14.72 7.06
C CYS A 40 -11.20 13.99 7.54
N ASP A 41 -12.26 13.90 6.72
CA ASP A 41 -13.54 13.26 7.07
C ASP A 41 -14.10 13.71 8.44
N ASN A 42 -13.92 14.99 8.77
CA ASN A 42 -14.24 15.57 10.07
C ASN A 42 -13.51 14.94 11.27
N GLN A 43 -12.41 14.24 11.04
CA GLN A 43 -11.59 13.66 12.07
C GLN A 43 -10.41 14.57 12.42
N GLN A 44 -10.01 14.56 13.69
CA GLN A 44 -8.79 15.19 14.15
C GLN A 44 -7.61 14.24 13.93
N ILE A 45 -6.67 14.64 13.08
CA ILE A 45 -5.52 13.84 12.71
C ILE A 45 -4.27 14.49 13.30
N VAL A 46 -3.47 13.71 14.02
CA VAL A 46 -2.17 14.14 14.59
C VAL A 46 -1.04 13.33 13.98
N SER A 47 0.16 13.90 13.92
CA SER A 47 1.36 13.19 13.48
C SER A 47 1.79 12.12 14.51
N GLY A 48 2.26 10.98 14.01
CA GLY A 48 2.95 10.00 14.84
C GLY A 48 4.38 10.46 15.22
N LEU A 49 5.02 9.70 16.11
CA LEU A 49 6.37 10.01 16.60
C LEU A 49 7.42 10.06 15.46
N HIS A 50 7.31 9.15 14.50
CA HIS A 50 8.19 9.03 13.34
C HIS A 50 7.59 9.66 12.08
N THR A 51 7.05 10.89 12.24
CA THR A 51 6.39 11.59 11.15
C THR A 51 6.79 13.05 11.15
N ILE A 52 7.30 13.52 10.03
CA ILE A 52 7.52 14.95 9.80
C ILE A 52 6.26 15.50 9.15
N HIS A 53 5.67 16.54 9.76
CA HIS A 53 4.47 17.21 9.29
C HIS A 53 4.85 18.41 8.41
N GLY A 54 4.49 18.36 7.14
CA GLY A 54 4.68 19.43 6.17
C GLY A 54 3.36 20.15 5.83
N ARG A 55 3.41 21.48 5.77
CA ARG A 55 2.27 22.33 5.39
C ARG A 55 2.70 23.38 4.38
N ASP A 56 1.90 23.54 3.31
CA ASP A 56 2.07 24.59 2.32
C ASP A 56 1.40 25.89 2.83
N ASN A 57 2.17 26.70 3.55
CA ASN A 57 1.69 27.98 4.09
C ASN A 57 1.61 29.09 3.02
N TYR A 58 2.14 28.85 1.82
CA TYR A 58 2.20 29.83 0.73
C TYR A 58 1.17 29.55 -0.37
N GLU A 59 0.36 28.51 -0.19
CA GLU A 59 -0.69 28.11 -1.13
C GLU A 59 -0.18 27.94 -2.58
N GLN A 60 1.05 27.46 -2.74
CA GLN A 60 1.66 27.22 -4.04
C GLN A 60 1.13 25.97 -4.74
N THR A 61 0.54 25.05 -3.96
CA THR A 61 0.08 23.76 -4.45
C THR A 61 -1.41 23.59 -4.25
N ILE A 62 -2.02 22.74 -5.07
CA ILE A 62 -3.39 22.29 -4.88
C ILE A 62 -3.42 20.99 -4.04
N ILE A 63 -4.56 20.72 -3.38
CA ILE A 63 -4.80 19.46 -2.69
C ILE A 63 -4.85 18.31 -3.71
N GLY A 64 -4.19 17.19 -3.40
CA GLY A 64 -4.10 16.02 -4.26
C GLY A 64 -2.93 16.04 -5.26
N TYR A 65 -2.09 17.09 -5.26
CA TYR A 65 -0.91 17.18 -6.12
C TYR A 65 0.38 16.76 -5.40
N LYS A 66 0.54 17.21 -4.14
CA LYS A 66 1.79 17.03 -3.37
C LYS A 66 2.16 15.58 -3.14
N GLY A 67 1.17 14.73 -2.87
CA GLY A 67 1.39 13.30 -2.67
C GLY A 67 2.10 12.66 -3.87
N TYR A 68 1.71 13.02 -5.10
CA TYR A 68 2.36 12.53 -6.31
C TYR A 68 3.72 13.19 -6.57
N ALA A 69 3.83 14.49 -6.34
CA ALA A 69 5.09 15.20 -6.53
C ALA A 69 6.19 14.62 -5.62
N PHE A 70 5.89 14.35 -4.36
CA PHE A 70 6.80 13.74 -3.40
C PHE A 70 6.98 12.21 -3.59
N ALA A 71 6.12 11.54 -4.36
CA ALA A 71 6.33 10.15 -4.78
C ALA A 71 7.24 10.02 -6.01
N SER A 72 7.68 11.13 -6.61
CA SER A 72 8.51 11.12 -7.82
C SER A 72 9.93 10.61 -7.53
N ASP A 73 10.52 9.91 -8.51
CA ASP A 73 11.92 9.47 -8.43
C ASP A 73 12.89 10.67 -8.32
N SER A 74 12.55 11.81 -8.91
CA SER A 74 13.32 13.05 -8.77
C SER A 74 13.42 13.53 -7.31
N PHE A 75 12.33 13.45 -6.54
CA PHE A 75 12.34 13.75 -5.12
C PHE A 75 13.13 12.69 -4.33
N HIS A 76 12.83 11.42 -4.52
CA HIS A 76 13.49 10.33 -3.79
C HIS A 76 15.01 10.22 -4.06
N LYS A 77 15.47 10.57 -5.26
CA LYS A 77 16.93 10.66 -5.54
C LYS A 77 17.64 11.69 -4.66
N GLN A 78 17.01 12.81 -4.39
CA GLN A 78 17.56 13.83 -3.50
C GLN A 78 17.55 13.34 -2.04
N ILE A 79 16.45 12.76 -1.59
CA ILE A 79 16.32 12.20 -0.23
C ILE A 79 17.41 11.14 0.02
N ARG A 80 17.63 10.21 -0.90
CA ARG A 80 18.67 9.17 -0.77
C ARG A 80 20.08 9.72 -0.61
N ARG A 81 20.37 10.93 -1.11
CA ARG A 81 21.69 11.57 -0.96
C ARG A 81 21.91 12.19 0.42
N ILE A 82 20.83 12.60 1.08
CA ILE A 82 20.89 13.31 2.36
C ILE A 82 20.47 12.44 3.55
N ALA A 83 19.83 11.29 3.29
CA ALA A 83 19.47 10.33 4.33
C ALA A 83 20.73 9.77 5.02
N GLN A 84 20.71 9.71 6.34
CA GLN A 84 21.81 9.24 7.18
C GLN A 84 21.45 7.93 7.86
N GLY A 85 22.40 7.02 7.96
CA GLY A 85 22.24 5.73 8.62
C GLY A 85 22.93 4.60 7.90
N THR A 86 22.99 3.42 8.55
CA THR A 86 23.60 2.20 7.99
C THR A 86 22.63 1.03 7.93
N LYS A 87 21.72 0.91 8.88
CA LYS A 87 20.64 -0.10 8.91
C LYS A 87 19.27 0.55 8.88
N VAL A 88 19.11 1.65 9.60
CA VAL A 88 17.94 2.52 9.54
C VAL A 88 18.41 3.85 8.99
N PHE A 89 17.84 4.28 7.91
CA PHE A 89 18.08 5.55 7.27
C PHE A 89 17.07 6.57 7.77
N SER A 90 17.53 7.76 8.10
CA SER A 90 16.66 8.82 8.64
C SER A 90 16.97 10.18 8.04
N ILE A 91 15.97 11.04 8.08
CA ILE A 91 16.06 12.45 7.75
C ILE A 91 15.45 13.29 8.87
N SER A 92 15.87 14.52 8.94
CA SER A 92 15.28 15.53 9.83
C SER A 92 14.53 16.59 9.02
N ALA A 93 13.68 17.37 9.66
CA ALA A 93 12.99 18.48 9.00
C ALA A 93 13.96 19.47 8.31
N ARG A 94 15.17 19.66 8.85
CA ARG A 94 16.19 20.53 8.23
C ARG A 94 16.69 20.03 6.89
N ASN A 95 16.67 18.72 6.66
CA ASN A 95 17.12 18.17 5.39
C ASN A 95 16.20 18.56 4.22
N PHE A 96 14.95 18.95 4.48
CA PHE A 96 14.05 19.44 3.44
C PHE A 96 14.49 20.79 2.85
N ASP A 97 15.30 21.59 3.57
CA ASP A 97 15.86 22.85 3.06
C ASP A 97 16.82 22.60 1.87
N GLU A 98 17.33 21.37 1.71
CA GLU A 98 18.25 20.96 0.66
C GLU A 98 17.56 20.29 -0.53
N VAL A 99 16.21 20.12 -0.48
CA VAL A 99 15.45 19.36 -1.46
C VAL A 99 14.55 20.26 -2.28
N TYR A 100 14.55 20.06 -3.59
CA TYR A 100 13.78 20.85 -4.54
C TYR A 100 12.74 20.01 -5.26
N ILE A 101 11.58 20.59 -5.48
CA ILE A 101 10.53 20.01 -6.33
C ILE A 101 10.07 21.07 -7.34
N GLY A 102 9.78 20.63 -8.56
CA GLY A 102 9.20 21.49 -9.56
C GLY A 102 7.71 21.69 -9.30
N ILE A 103 7.26 22.93 -9.29
CA ILE A 103 5.84 23.29 -9.09
C ILE A 103 5.35 24.00 -10.36
N PRO A 104 4.49 23.37 -11.17
CA PRO A 104 3.88 24.02 -12.33
C PRO A 104 2.71 24.92 -11.91
N SER A 105 2.05 25.57 -12.87
CA SER A 105 0.84 26.35 -12.61
C SER A 105 -0.25 25.53 -11.92
N LYS A 106 -1.09 26.14 -11.11
CA LYS A 106 -2.20 25.45 -10.41
C LYS A 106 -3.16 24.76 -11.41
N GLU A 107 -3.32 25.29 -12.59
CA GLU A 107 -4.10 24.66 -13.66
C GLU A 107 -3.46 23.36 -14.12
N GLU A 108 -2.16 23.35 -14.35
CA GLU A 108 -1.41 22.14 -14.74
C GLU A 108 -1.36 21.12 -13.61
N GLN A 109 -1.10 21.56 -12.38
CA GLN A 109 -1.19 20.69 -11.19
C GLN A 109 -2.55 19.96 -11.14
N THR A 110 -3.64 20.69 -11.39
CA THR A 110 -4.99 20.13 -11.41
C THR A 110 -5.17 19.04 -12.47
N LYS A 111 -4.62 19.25 -13.67
CA LYS A 111 -4.68 18.25 -14.74
C LYS A 111 -3.85 17.01 -14.40
N ILE A 112 -2.65 17.21 -13.87
CA ILE A 112 -1.77 16.11 -13.42
C ILE A 112 -2.45 15.30 -12.30
N ALA A 113 -2.92 15.96 -11.25
CA ALA A 113 -3.57 15.29 -10.12
C ALA A 113 -4.82 14.51 -10.55
N LYS A 114 -5.69 15.10 -11.38
CA LYS A 114 -6.87 14.40 -11.91
C LYS A 114 -6.52 13.14 -12.71
N LEU A 115 -5.48 13.20 -13.54
CA LEU A 115 -5.03 12.06 -14.32
C LEU A 115 -4.53 10.94 -13.41
N LEU A 116 -3.64 11.26 -12.45
CA LEU A 116 -3.05 10.28 -11.56
C LEU A 116 -4.09 9.66 -10.61
N ILE A 117 -5.00 10.47 -10.06
CA ILE A 117 -6.13 9.99 -9.25
C ILE A 117 -7.02 9.03 -10.06
N ALA A 118 -7.27 9.32 -11.35
CA ALA A 118 -8.07 8.42 -12.18
C ALA A 118 -7.37 7.07 -12.43
N ILE A 119 -6.03 7.09 -12.59
CA ILE A 119 -5.21 5.87 -12.70
C ILE A 119 -5.28 5.07 -11.39
N ASP A 120 -5.08 5.71 -10.23
CA ASP A 120 -5.14 5.03 -8.93
C ASP A 120 -6.50 4.40 -8.66
N LYS A 121 -7.59 5.10 -8.99
CA LYS A 121 -8.95 4.54 -8.89
C LYS A 121 -9.12 3.30 -9.77
N ARG A 122 -8.55 3.30 -10.98
CA ARG A 122 -8.59 2.15 -11.87
C ARG A 122 -7.78 0.99 -11.29
N ILE A 123 -6.58 1.23 -10.78
CA ILE A 123 -5.74 0.22 -10.11
C ILE A 123 -6.49 -0.38 -8.92
N ALA A 124 -7.07 0.43 -8.05
CA ALA A 124 -7.84 -0.03 -6.90
C ALA A 124 -9.03 -0.91 -7.31
N THR A 125 -9.74 -0.52 -8.37
CA THR A 125 -10.86 -1.31 -8.91
C THR A 125 -10.39 -2.65 -9.44
N GLN A 126 -9.28 -2.69 -10.20
CA GLN A 126 -8.72 -3.94 -10.73
C GLN A 126 -8.24 -4.87 -9.59
N ASN A 127 -7.60 -4.32 -8.57
CA ASN A 127 -7.16 -5.10 -7.41
C ASN A 127 -8.35 -5.74 -6.69
N LYS A 128 -9.47 -5.02 -6.53
CA LYS A 128 -10.70 -5.58 -5.97
C LYS A 128 -11.26 -6.73 -6.81
N ILE A 129 -11.29 -6.57 -8.14
CA ILE A 129 -11.72 -7.65 -9.04
C ILE A 129 -10.80 -8.88 -8.90
N ILE A 130 -9.47 -8.68 -8.81
CA ILE A 130 -8.52 -9.78 -8.60
C ILE A 130 -8.79 -10.50 -7.27
N GLU A 131 -9.04 -9.76 -6.20
CA GLU A 131 -9.40 -10.36 -4.90
C GLU A 131 -10.70 -11.17 -4.97
N ASP A 132 -11.73 -10.63 -5.61
CA ASP A 132 -13.00 -11.31 -5.75
C ASP A 132 -12.87 -12.59 -6.61
N LEU A 133 -12.08 -12.56 -7.69
CA LEU A 133 -11.76 -13.73 -8.49
C LEU A 133 -10.97 -14.78 -7.70
N LYS A 134 -10.04 -14.38 -6.84
CA LYS A 134 -9.31 -15.30 -5.94
C LYS A 134 -10.27 -16.00 -4.97
N LYS A 135 -11.20 -15.26 -4.36
CA LYS A 135 -12.23 -15.79 -3.47
C LYS A 135 -13.15 -16.76 -4.22
N LEU A 136 -13.59 -16.39 -5.43
CA LEU A 136 -14.41 -17.26 -6.28
C LEU A 136 -13.68 -18.55 -6.63
N LYS A 137 -12.40 -18.47 -7.03
CA LYS A 137 -11.57 -19.63 -7.31
C LYS A 137 -11.50 -20.58 -6.10
N SER A 138 -11.22 -20.04 -4.91
CA SER A 138 -11.20 -20.85 -3.67
C SER A 138 -12.55 -21.53 -3.42
N ALA A 139 -13.65 -20.80 -3.50
CA ALA A 139 -14.98 -21.34 -3.31
C ALA A 139 -15.37 -22.42 -4.34
N ILE A 140 -14.87 -22.30 -5.58
CA ILE A 140 -15.07 -23.35 -6.62
C ILE A 140 -14.26 -24.58 -6.25
N ILE A 141 -12.99 -24.43 -5.84
CA ILE A 141 -12.15 -25.56 -5.42
C ILE A 141 -12.83 -26.29 -4.25
N ASP A 142 -13.20 -25.58 -3.19
CA ASP A 142 -13.81 -26.17 -1.99
C ASP A 142 -15.09 -26.96 -2.32
N LYS A 143 -15.88 -26.47 -3.28
CA LYS A 143 -17.13 -27.13 -3.68
C LYS A 143 -16.97 -28.22 -4.75
N SER A 144 -15.86 -28.22 -5.46
CA SER A 144 -15.59 -29.16 -6.55
C SER A 144 -14.81 -30.40 -6.12
N PHE A 145 -14.36 -30.45 -4.88
CA PHE A 145 -13.67 -31.62 -4.31
C PHE A 145 -14.44 -32.17 -3.11
N CYS A 146 -14.41 -33.50 -2.93
CA CYS A 146 -15.04 -34.18 -1.81
C CYS A 146 -14.20 -34.10 -0.56
N TYR A 147 -14.85 -34.03 0.59
CA TYR A 147 -14.24 -34.38 1.86
C TYR A 147 -14.12 -35.92 1.99
N PRO A 148 -13.20 -36.45 2.84
CA PRO A 148 -12.98 -37.89 2.99
C PRO A 148 -14.20 -38.72 3.38
N ASN A 149 -15.26 -38.10 3.89
CA ASN A 149 -16.52 -38.73 4.32
C ASN A 149 -17.68 -38.51 3.30
N GLU A 150 -17.39 -37.94 2.14
CA GLU A 150 -18.36 -37.69 1.08
C GLU A 150 -18.04 -38.57 -0.16
N SER A 151 -19.09 -39.06 -0.84
CA SER A 151 -18.95 -39.84 -2.07
C SER A 151 -19.02 -39.02 -3.35
N SER A 152 -19.35 -37.72 -3.23
CA SER A 152 -19.36 -36.78 -4.36
C SER A 152 -19.23 -35.32 -3.90
N PRO A 153 -18.64 -34.44 -4.73
CA PRO A 153 -18.51 -33.02 -4.38
C PRO A 153 -19.86 -32.30 -4.48
N GLN A 154 -19.95 -31.15 -3.77
CA GLN A 154 -21.16 -30.34 -3.78
C GLN A 154 -21.51 -29.76 -5.15
N LYS A 155 -20.48 -29.52 -5.99
CA LYS A 155 -20.66 -29.07 -7.38
C LYS A 155 -19.90 -29.95 -8.33
N ARG A 156 -20.58 -30.40 -9.38
CA ARG A 156 -20.03 -31.23 -10.47
C ARG A 156 -20.43 -30.62 -11.80
N PHE A 157 -19.66 -30.93 -12.82
CA PHE A 157 -20.06 -30.67 -14.18
C PHE A 157 -21.25 -31.56 -14.57
N ILE A 158 -22.13 -31.03 -15.39
CA ILE A 158 -23.31 -31.77 -15.88
C ILE A 158 -22.84 -33.01 -16.63
N GLY A 159 -23.51 -34.18 -16.37
CA GLY A 159 -23.21 -35.46 -17.02
C GLY A 159 -22.28 -36.39 -16.24
N PHE A 160 -21.66 -35.92 -15.14
CA PHE A 160 -20.83 -36.78 -14.29
C PHE A 160 -21.63 -37.21 -13.06
N THR A 161 -21.97 -38.49 -12.94
CA THR A 161 -22.82 -39.04 -11.86
C THR A 161 -22.12 -40.14 -11.05
N GLU A 162 -20.98 -40.65 -11.50
CA GLU A 162 -20.24 -41.72 -10.82
C GLU A 162 -19.70 -41.26 -9.47
N GLU A 163 -19.69 -42.15 -8.48
CA GLU A 163 -19.11 -41.87 -7.17
C GLU A 163 -17.60 -41.71 -7.25
N TRP A 164 -17.06 -40.85 -6.39
CA TRP A 164 -15.61 -40.64 -6.29
C TRP A 164 -14.99 -41.75 -5.41
N HIS A 165 -13.83 -42.22 -5.82
CA HIS A 165 -13.09 -43.19 -5.04
C HIS A 165 -11.99 -42.53 -4.24
N LEU A 166 -11.91 -42.84 -2.94
CA LEU A 166 -10.80 -42.42 -2.11
C LEU A 166 -9.60 -43.30 -2.38
N VAL A 167 -8.46 -42.65 -2.60
CA VAL A 167 -7.16 -43.31 -2.81
C VAL A 167 -6.13 -42.69 -1.87
N HIS A 168 -5.14 -43.50 -1.46
CA HIS A 168 -4.04 -42.96 -0.66
C HIS A 168 -3.11 -42.12 -1.55
N LEU A 169 -2.53 -41.07 -0.98
CA LEU A 169 -1.59 -40.24 -1.72
C LEU A 169 -0.38 -41.04 -2.22
N SER A 170 0.04 -42.05 -1.47
CA SER A 170 1.09 -43.01 -1.87
C SER A 170 0.79 -43.82 -3.15
N ASP A 171 -0.48 -43.96 -3.48
CA ASP A 171 -0.91 -44.73 -4.68
C ASP A 171 -0.84 -43.86 -5.94
N ILE A 172 -0.83 -42.55 -5.75
CA ILE A 172 -0.79 -41.55 -6.85
C ILE A 172 0.61 -40.92 -6.97
N CYS A 173 1.31 -40.69 -5.85
CA CYS A 173 2.56 -39.95 -5.82
C CYS A 173 3.67 -40.75 -5.15
N GLN A 174 4.81 -40.85 -5.80
CA GLN A 174 6.02 -41.38 -5.20
C GLN A 174 7.00 -40.28 -4.81
N ARG A 175 7.64 -40.45 -3.68
CA ARG A 175 8.66 -39.53 -3.21
C ARG A 175 9.89 -39.57 -4.11
N VAL A 176 10.15 -38.50 -4.85
CA VAL A 176 11.43 -38.30 -5.56
C VAL A 176 12.46 -37.69 -4.61
N ARG A 177 13.57 -38.40 -4.37
CA ARG A 177 14.71 -37.86 -3.63
C ARG A 177 15.52 -36.98 -4.57
N THR A 178 15.39 -35.67 -4.44
CA THR A 178 16.36 -34.73 -5.01
C THR A 178 17.58 -34.66 -4.11
N LYS A 179 18.78 -34.94 -4.67
CA LYS A 179 20.03 -34.55 -4.01
C LYS A 179 20.10 -33.02 -4.11
N ASN A 180 20.06 -32.35 -2.96
CA ASN A 180 20.40 -30.92 -2.92
C ASN A 180 21.89 -30.86 -3.27
N PHE A 181 22.23 -30.24 -4.39
CA PHE A 181 23.59 -29.80 -4.66
C PHE A 181 23.83 -28.56 -3.77
N ASN A 182 24.78 -28.70 -2.85
CA ASN A 182 25.33 -27.59 -2.06
C ASN A 182 26.12 -26.67 -2.97
#